data_e97fb7dd5261ebaaee3453466b8940b5
#
_entry.id   e97fb7dd5261ebaaee3453466b8940b5
#
_cell.length_a   1.000
_cell.length_b   1.000
_cell.length_c   1.000
_cell.angle_alpha   90.00
_cell.angle_beta   90.00
_cell.angle_gamma   90.00
#
_symmetry.space_group_name_H-M   'P 1'
#
loop_
_entity.id
_entity.type
_entity.pdbx_description
1 polymer ?
#
loop_
_entity_poly.entity_id
_entity_poly.type
_entity_poly.pdbx_seq_one_letter_code
_entity_poly.pdbx_strand_id
1 'polypeptide(L)'
;TLLLTLWKSEDDRISKTESGELGSALSMFLDKMAKDRDIVPCFNSFYEFMRDDYRAEMANRPIPIYKQDFDIDNFLTTLRQYYHGGRYDFLLNSKENIDLLNKRFVVFEVDSVKDNKELFPIVTIIIMEAFINKMRRLKGIRKMMIVEEAWKALSTANMAEYLKYMCAPVKVA
;
A
#
# COMPACT_ATOMS: atom_id res chain seq x y z
N THR A 1 -2.54 -4.63 2.20
CA THR A 1 -2.20 -5.13 0.83
C THR A 1 -0.98 -4.40 0.28
N LEU A 2 -0.97 -3.06 0.11
CA LEU A 2 0.14 -2.33 -0.51
C LEU A 2 1.52 -2.65 0.10
N LEU A 3 1.69 -2.52 1.42
CA LEU A 3 2.97 -2.81 2.10
C LEU A 3 3.46 -4.25 1.86
N LEU A 4 2.55 -5.20 1.78
CA LEU A 4 2.90 -6.59 1.47
C LEU A 4 3.37 -6.75 0.03
N THR A 5 2.71 -6.08 -0.91
CA THR A 5 3.13 -6.09 -2.33
C THR A 5 4.48 -5.39 -2.54
N LEU A 6 4.80 -4.38 -1.73
CA LEU A 6 6.11 -3.72 -1.75
C LEU A 6 7.22 -4.63 -1.19
N TRP A 7 6.90 -5.48 -0.22
CA TRP A 7 7.87 -6.27 0.52
C TRP A 7 8.08 -7.67 -0.06
N LYS A 8 6.99 -8.35 -0.42
CA LYS A 8 6.99 -9.76 -0.82
C LYS A 8 6.79 -9.90 -2.33
N SER A 9 7.47 -10.86 -2.92
CA SER A 9 7.17 -11.30 -4.28
C SER A 9 5.87 -12.12 -4.33
N GLU A 10 5.35 -12.38 -5.53
CA GLU A 10 4.10 -13.13 -5.72
C GLU A 10 4.17 -14.58 -5.22
N ASP A 11 5.36 -15.16 -5.25
CA ASP A 11 5.60 -16.54 -4.82
C ASP A 11 5.82 -16.66 -3.31
N ASP A 12 6.01 -15.54 -2.61
CA ASP A 12 6.27 -15.54 -1.18
C ASP A 12 4.98 -15.75 -0.38
N ARG A 13 5.00 -16.73 0.52
CA ARG A 13 3.90 -16.92 1.47
C ARG A 13 3.98 -15.88 2.57
N ILE A 14 2.88 -15.18 2.77
CA ILE A 14 2.71 -14.24 3.87
C ILE A 14 2.17 -14.98 5.08
N SER A 15 2.89 -14.94 6.19
CA SER A 15 2.43 -15.53 7.44
C SER A 15 1.38 -14.64 8.12
N LYS A 16 0.57 -15.25 8.99
CA LYS A 16 -0.38 -14.48 9.82
C LYS A 16 0.35 -13.52 10.75
N THR A 17 1.53 -13.90 11.24
CA THR A 17 2.35 -13.07 12.11
C THR A 17 2.87 -11.84 11.37
N GLU A 18 3.43 -12.01 10.16
CA GLU A 18 3.87 -10.88 9.34
C GLU A 18 2.74 -9.88 9.06
N SER A 19 1.57 -10.40 8.66
CA SER A 19 0.40 -9.56 8.42
C SER A 19 -0.08 -8.84 9.70
N GLY A 20 -0.06 -9.53 10.83
CA GLY A 20 -0.43 -8.97 12.13
C GLY A 20 0.53 -7.87 12.59
N GLU A 21 1.84 -8.10 12.44
CA GLU A 21 2.87 -7.12 12.81
C GLU A 21 2.80 -5.85 11.95
N LEU A 22 2.61 -6.00 10.64
CA LEU A 22 2.40 -4.84 9.77
C LEU A 22 1.12 -4.09 10.08
N GLY A 23 0.05 -4.81 10.47
CA GLY A 23 -1.19 -4.20 10.92
C GLY A 23 -1.01 -3.40 12.21
N SER A 24 -0.29 -3.96 13.19
CA SER A 24 0.04 -3.31 14.46
C SER A 24 0.92 -2.07 14.24
N ALA A 25 1.96 -2.20 13.44
CA ALA A 25 2.85 -1.10 13.09
C ALA A 25 2.09 0.06 12.42
N LEU A 26 1.22 -0.26 11.47
CA LEU A 26 0.41 0.75 10.80
C LEU A 26 -0.55 1.46 11.77
N SER A 27 -1.20 0.71 12.68
CA SER A 27 -2.07 1.30 13.70
C SER A 27 -1.30 2.25 14.62
N MET A 28 -0.13 1.83 15.11
CA MET A 28 0.73 2.67 15.95
C MET A 28 1.23 3.93 15.22
N PHE A 29 1.57 3.81 13.94
CA PHE A 29 1.97 4.94 13.13
C PHE A 29 0.82 5.95 12.95
N LEU A 30 -0.40 5.46 12.67
CA LEU A 30 -1.59 6.31 12.57
C LEU A 30 -1.90 7.03 13.90
N ASP A 31 -1.75 6.34 15.03
CA ASP A 31 -1.90 6.93 16.36
C ASP A 31 -0.83 7.99 16.65
N LYS A 32 0.41 7.77 16.19
CA LYS A 32 1.49 8.76 16.28
C LYS A 32 1.17 9.99 15.45
N MET A 33 0.74 9.83 14.20
CA MET A 33 0.34 10.95 13.34
C MET A 33 -0.86 11.73 13.89
N ALA A 34 -1.80 11.05 14.56
CA ALA A 34 -2.95 11.71 15.18
C ALA A 34 -2.54 12.64 16.32
N LYS A 35 -1.44 12.31 17.02
CA LYS A 35 -0.88 13.10 18.13
C LYS A 35 0.08 14.19 17.67
N ASP A 36 0.81 13.94 16.59
CA ASP A 36 1.81 14.84 16.03
C ASP A 36 1.45 15.20 14.59
N ARG A 37 0.94 16.42 14.40
CA ARG A 37 0.50 16.94 13.09
C ARG A 37 1.63 17.36 12.17
N ASP A 38 2.86 17.41 12.66
CA ASP A 38 4.04 17.77 11.85
C ASP A 38 4.53 16.58 11.02
N ILE A 39 4.07 15.36 11.35
CA ILE A 39 4.38 14.16 10.59
C ILE A 39 3.62 14.18 9.25
N VAL A 40 4.35 14.27 8.15
CA VAL A 40 3.78 14.19 6.80
C VAL A 40 3.35 12.74 6.53
N PRO A 41 2.08 12.49 6.14
CA PRO A 41 1.59 11.13 5.86
C PRO A 41 2.13 10.63 4.51
N CYS A 42 3.37 10.16 4.50
CA CYS A 42 4.03 9.59 3.33
C CYS A 42 4.81 8.32 3.70
N PHE A 43 5.31 7.62 2.69
CA PHE A 43 6.07 6.39 2.93
C PHE A 43 7.38 6.63 3.70
N ASN A 44 8.05 7.76 3.47
CA ASN A 44 9.28 8.09 4.21
C ASN A 44 9.03 8.13 5.73
N SER A 45 7.98 8.81 6.17
CA SER A 45 7.62 8.92 7.59
C SER A 45 7.28 7.55 8.19
N PHE A 46 6.58 6.69 7.43
CA PHE A 46 6.31 5.33 7.87
C PHE A 46 7.57 4.47 7.93
N TYR A 47 8.47 4.60 6.96
CA TYR A 47 9.75 3.87 6.93
C TYR A 47 10.62 4.25 8.13
N GLU A 48 10.72 5.53 8.45
CA GLU A 48 11.46 6.04 9.61
C GLU A 48 10.83 5.54 10.91
N PHE A 49 9.51 5.58 11.02
CA PHE A 49 8.79 5.01 12.15
C PHE A 49 9.10 3.52 12.35
N MET A 50 9.11 2.74 11.27
CA MET A 50 9.46 1.31 11.33
C MET A 50 10.90 1.09 11.80
N ARG A 51 11.83 1.92 11.27
CA ARG A 51 13.26 1.82 11.57
C ARG A 51 13.58 2.17 13.03
N ASP A 52 12.94 3.19 13.56
CA ASP A 52 13.29 3.78 14.84
C ASP A 52 12.30 3.34 15.95
N ASP A 53 11.04 3.77 15.86
CA ASP A 53 10.05 3.58 16.92
C ASP A 53 9.57 2.13 17.02
N TYR A 54 9.16 1.53 15.89
CA TYR A 54 8.59 0.19 15.92
C TYR A 54 9.65 -0.87 16.23
N ARG A 55 10.86 -0.70 15.74
CA ARG A 55 12.00 -1.55 16.11
C ARG A 55 12.28 -1.50 17.61
N ALA A 56 12.28 -0.32 18.20
CA ALA A 56 12.48 -0.15 19.66
C ALA A 56 11.32 -0.77 20.45
N GLU A 57 10.10 -0.61 19.98
CA GLU A 57 8.92 -1.24 20.58
C GLU A 57 9.03 -2.76 20.56
N MET A 58 9.36 -3.36 19.42
CA MET A 58 9.57 -4.82 19.29
C MET A 58 10.63 -5.35 20.27
N ALA A 59 11.73 -4.61 20.43
CA ALA A 59 12.81 -4.99 21.34
C ALA A 59 12.41 -4.96 22.82
N ASN A 60 11.43 -4.13 23.19
CA ASN A 60 10.96 -3.97 24.55
C ASN A 60 9.76 -4.87 24.90
N ARG A 61 9.29 -5.72 24.00
CA ARG A 61 8.16 -6.62 24.25
C ARG A 61 8.52 -7.72 25.25
N PRO A 62 7.60 -8.06 26.17
CA PRO A 62 7.78 -9.19 27.09
C PRO A 62 7.98 -10.53 26.37
N ILE A 63 7.34 -10.69 25.21
CA ILE A 63 7.46 -11.85 24.33
C ILE A 63 8.20 -11.40 23.08
N PRO A 64 9.45 -11.87 22.86
CA PRO A 64 10.22 -11.45 21.70
C PRO A 64 9.63 -12.02 20.40
N ILE A 65 9.66 -11.22 19.35
CA ILE A 65 9.35 -11.67 18.00
C ILE A 65 10.66 -12.12 17.34
N TYR A 66 10.68 -13.35 16.90
CA TYR A 66 11.87 -13.90 16.24
C TYR A 66 11.91 -13.49 14.75
N LYS A 67 13.12 -13.40 14.18
CA LYS A 67 13.32 -13.07 12.76
C LYS A 67 12.59 -14.00 11.79
N GLN A 68 12.41 -15.25 12.16
CA GLN A 68 11.64 -16.23 11.37
C GLN A 68 10.15 -15.90 11.28
N ASP A 69 9.62 -15.15 12.27
CA ASP A 69 8.20 -14.80 12.36
C ASP A 69 7.93 -13.43 11.73
N PHE A 70 8.83 -12.46 11.96
CA PHE A 70 8.83 -11.14 11.31
C PHE A 70 10.25 -10.55 11.28
N ASP A 71 10.83 -10.47 10.09
CA ASP A 71 12.17 -9.89 9.89
C ASP A 71 12.08 -8.42 9.48
N ILE A 72 12.15 -7.54 10.49
CA ILE A 72 12.14 -6.08 10.28
C ILE A 72 13.37 -5.60 9.50
N ASP A 73 14.52 -6.26 9.60
CA ASP A 73 15.71 -5.89 8.86
C ASP A 73 15.55 -6.20 7.37
N ASN A 74 14.97 -7.37 7.06
CA ASN A 74 14.63 -7.73 5.69
C ASN A 74 13.56 -6.77 5.12
N PHE A 75 12.52 -6.46 5.91
CA PHE A 75 11.49 -5.50 5.54
C PHE A 75 12.10 -4.15 5.15
N LEU A 76 12.91 -3.57 6.02
CA LEU A 76 13.55 -2.26 5.78
C LEU A 76 14.53 -2.30 4.61
N THR A 77 15.31 -3.38 4.47
CA THR A 77 16.26 -3.54 3.38
C THR A 77 15.55 -3.61 2.02
N THR A 78 14.51 -4.41 1.92
CA THR A 78 13.71 -4.55 0.70
C THR A 78 13.02 -3.26 0.31
N LEU A 79 12.46 -2.55 1.29
CA LEU A 79 11.70 -1.33 1.06
C LEU A 79 12.56 -0.07 0.93
N ARG A 80 13.87 -0.18 1.14
CA ARG A 80 14.82 0.93 0.98
C ARG A 80 14.73 1.63 -0.38
N GLN A 81 14.39 0.90 -1.43
CA GLN A 81 14.25 1.45 -2.78
C GLN A 81 13.12 2.48 -2.93
N TYR A 82 12.12 2.47 -2.03
CA TYR A 82 11.00 3.41 -2.00
C TYR A 82 11.21 4.58 -1.03
N TYR A 83 12.23 4.48 -0.17
CA TYR A 83 12.61 5.50 0.79
C TYR A 83 13.47 6.58 0.12
N HIS A 84 13.58 7.74 0.74
CA HIS A 84 14.32 8.90 0.26
C HIS A 84 15.69 8.57 -0.35
N GLY A 85 15.91 9.03 -1.57
CA GLY A 85 17.11 8.72 -2.37
C GLY A 85 17.15 7.29 -2.95
N GLY A 86 16.11 6.49 -2.76
CA GLY A 86 15.97 5.19 -3.40
C GLY A 86 15.47 5.32 -4.85
N ARG A 87 15.56 4.23 -5.62
CA ARG A 87 15.19 4.19 -7.05
C ARG A 87 13.75 4.60 -7.33
N TYR A 88 12.83 4.32 -6.39
CA TYR A 88 11.40 4.53 -6.53
C TYR A 88 10.84 5.49 -5.45
N ASP A 89 11.67 6.38 -4.93
CA ASP A 89 11.25 7.30 -3.86
C ASP A 89 10.12 8.24 -4.30
N PHE A 90 10.07 8.58 -5.60
CA PHE A 90 9.03 9.43 -6.20
C PHE A 90 7.63 8.82 -6.13
N LEU A 91 7.52 7.49 -5.95
CA LEU A 91 6.24 6.77 -6.11
C LEU A 91 5.29 7.01 -4.93
N LEU A 92 5.82 7.06 -3.69
CA LEU A 92 5.02 7.03 -2.47
C LEU A 92 5.27 8.23 -1.53
N ASN A 93 6.06 9.20 -1.96
CA ASN A 93 6.52 10.31 -1.12
C ASN A 93 6.09 11.70 -1.63
N SER A 94 5.02 11.76 -2.43
CA SER A 94 4.45 13.03 -2.84
C SER A 94 3.93 13.80 -1.62
N LYS A 95 4.26 15.07 -1.55
CA LYS A 95 3.72 16.02 -0.53
C LYS A 95 2.34 16.57 -0.91
N GLU A 96 1.95 16.39 -2.17
CA GLU A 96 0.70 16.89 -2.70
C GLU A 96 -0.26 15.75 -2.98
N ASN A 97 -1.48 15.87 -2.50
CA ASN A 97 -2.56 14.95 -2.82
C ASN A 97 -3.31 15.46 -4.06
N ILE A 98 -3.41 14.60 -5.07
CA ILE A 98 -4.27 14.89 -6.21
C ILE A 98 -5.73 14.78 -5.76
N ASP A 99 -6.50 15.87 -5.91
CA ASP A 99 -7.94 15.87 -5.64
C ASP A 99 -8.69 15.09 -6.73
N LEU A 100 -8.79 13.79 -6.54
CA LEU A 100 -9.54 12.91 -7.43
C LEU A 100 -11.05 12.91 -7.13
N LEU A 101 -11.47 13.35 -5.93
CA LEU A 101 -12.89 13.28 -5.52
C LEU A 101 -13.76 14.20 -6.35
N ASN A 102 -13.28 15.41 -6.62
CA ASN A 102 -14.03 16.42 -7.36
C ASN A 102 -13.90 16.31 -8.89
N LYS A 103 -13.08 15.38 -9.40
CA LYS A 103 -12.95 15.13 -10.86
C LYS A 103 -13.97 14.13 -11.34
N ARG A 104 -14.80 14.51 -12.30
CA ARG A 104 -15.83 13.62 -12.90
C ARG A 104 -15.23 12.59 -13.84
N PHE A 105 -14.15 12.92 -14.51
CA PHE A 105 -13.43 12.07 -15.45
C PHE A 105 -11.94 12.07 -15.08
N VAL A 106 -11.37 10.89 -14.92
CA VAL A 106 -9.95 10.70 -14.56
C VAL A 106 -9.42 9.58 -15.45
N VAL A 107 -8.29 9.82 -16.07
CA VAL A 107 -7.55 8.81 -16.86
C VAL A 107 -6.19 8.63 -16.21
N PHE A 108 -5.82 7.38 -15.99
CA PHE A 108 -4.48 7.00 -15.56
C PHE A 108 -3.77 6.35 -16.75
N GLU A 109 -2.74 7.02 -17.25
CA GLU A 109 -1.87 6.48 -18.28
C GLU A 109 -0.77 5.64 -17.61
N VAL A 110 -0.72 4.37 -17.93
CA VAL A 110 0.21 3.41 -17.29
C VAL A 110 1.22 2.80 -18.27
N ASP A 111 1.25 3.27 -19.51
CA ASP A 111 2.12 2.73 -20.55
C ASP A 111 3.60 2.73 -20.17
N SER A 112 4.05 3.74 -19.44
CA SER A 112 5.44 3.86 -18.99
C SER A 112 5.86 2.81 -17.94
N VAL A 113 4.90 2.20 -17.27
CA VAL A 113 5.14 1.23 -16.18
C VAL A 113 4.63 -0.17 -16.48
N LYS A 114 3.83 -0.36 -17.53
CA LYS A 114 3.16 -1.64 -17.83
C LYS A 114 4.09 -2.84 -18.03
N ASP A 115 5.31 -2.60 -18.49
CA ASP A 115 6.31 -3.63 -18.73
C ASP A 115 7.27 -3.82 -17.55
N ASN A 116 7.14 -2.99 -16.51
CA ASN A 116 7.91 -3.12 -15.29
C ASN A 116 7.17 -4.01 -14.29
N LYS A 117 7.66 -5.25 -14.14
CA LYS A 117 7.04 -6.27 -13.27
C LYS A 117 6.98 -5.89 -11.80
N GLU A 118 7.86 -4.99 -11.32
CA GLU A 118 7.85 -4.51 -9.94
C GLU A 118 6.86 -3.35 -9.74
N LEU A 119 6.87 -2.37 -10.66
CA LEU A 119 6.07 -1.14 -10.50
C LEU A 119 4.62 -1.32 -10.91
N PHE A 120 4.34 -2.11 -11.94
CA PHE A 120 2.99 -2.23 -12.49
C PHE A 120 1.96 -2.71 -11.45
N PRO A 121 2.22 -3.75 -10.64
CA PRO A 121 1.32 -4.16 -9.58
C PRO A 121 1.08 -3.06 -8.53
N ILE A 122 2.14 -2.35 -8.14
CA ILE A 122 2.09 -1.30 -7.12
C ILE A 122 1.23 -0.13 -7.61
N VAL A 123 1.52 0.38 -8.81
CA VAL A 123 0.77 1.48 -9.41
C VAL A 123 -0.70 1.10 -9.59
N THR A 124 -0.96 -0.12 -10.03
CA THR A 124 -2.32 -0.63 -10.19
C THR A 124 -3.07 -0.65 -8.85
N ILE A 125 -2.46 -1.13 -7.76
CA ILE A 125 -3.07 -1.11 -6.42
C ILE A 125 -3.37 0.32 -5.98
N ILE A 126 -2.47 1.27 -6.19
CA ILE A 126 -2.68 2.68 -5.84
C ILE A 126 -3.87 3.27 -6.59
N ILE A 127 -3.96 3.04 -7.90
CA ILE A 127 -5.08 3.51 -8.73
C ILE A 127 -6.41 2.89 -8.24
N MET A 128 -6.39 1.60 -7.96
CA MET A 128 -7.57 0.88 -7.49
C MET A 128 -8.05 1.37 -6.13
N GLU A 129 -7.14 1.60 -5.17
CA GLU A 129 -7.49 2.18 -3.87
C GLU A 129 -8.06 3.59 -4.00
N ALA A 130 -7.49 4.42 -4.88
CA ALA A 130 -8.04 5.73 -5.18
C ALA A 130 -9.49 5.65 -5.70
N PHE A 131 -9.77 4.70 -6.60
CA PHE A 131 -11.11 4.45 -7.12
C PHE A 131 -12.08 3.95 -6.03
N ILE A 132 -11.67 2.96 -5.21
CA ILE A 132 -12.47 2.43 -4.10
C ILE A 132 -12.82 3.55 -3.12
N ASN A 133 -11.84 4.36 -2.74
CA ASN A 133 -12.06 5.49 -1.84
C ASN A 133 -13.07 6.48 -2.42
N LYS A 134 -12.96 6.78 -3.71
CA LYS A 134 -13.92 7.62 -4.42
C LYS A 134 -15.32 6.99 -4.45
N MET A 135 -15.42 5.68 -4.70
CA MET A 135 -16.71 4.96 -4.68
C MET A 135 -17.39 5.07 -3.32
N ARG A 136 -16.65 4.85 -2.24
CA ARG A 136 -17.19 4.87 -0.87
C ARG A 136 -17.65 6.25 -0.43
N ARG A 137 -16.93 7.30 -0.83
CA ARG A 137 -17.25 8.68 -0.46
C ARG A 137 -18.42 9.27 -1.24
N LEU A 138 -18.54 8.94 -2.52
CA LEU A 138 -19.59 9.45 -3.41
C LEU A 138 -20.80 8.50 -3.43
N LYS A 139 -21.54 8.39 -2.33
CA LYS A 139 -22.73 7.55 -2.24
C LYS A 139 -23.83 8.04 -3.19
N GLY A 140 -24.60 7.13 -3.76
CA GLY A 140 -25.74 7.47 -4.63
C GLY A 140 -25.41 7.94 -6.05
N ILE A 141 -24.13 8.16 -6.39
CA ILE A 141 -23.68 8.56 -7.72
C ILE A 141 -23.23 7.32 -8.50
N ARG A 142 -23.72 7.16 -9.73
CA ARG A 142 -23.24 6.10 -10.63
C ARG A 142 -21.78 6.36 -11.00
N LYS A 143 -20.97 5.31 -10.98
CA LYS A 143 -19.56 5.34 -11.30
C LYS A 143 -19.23 4.23 -12.26
N MET A 144 -18.27 4.48 -13.14
CA MET A 144 -17.78 3.49 -14.09
C MET A 144 -16.25 3.52 -14.03
N MET A 145 -15.65 2.35 -13.99
CA MET A 145 -14.24 2.15 -14.21
C MET A 145 -14.06 1.31 -15.47
N ILE A 146 -13.23 1.79 -16.38
CA ILE A 146 -12.83 1.08 -17.59
C ILE A 146 -11.37 0.74 -17.43
N VAL A 147 -11.03 -0.52 -17.59
CA VAL A 147 -9.64 -1.00 -17.56
C VAL A 147 -9.34 -1.60 -18.91
N GLU A 148 -8.51 -0.91 -19.67
CA GLU A 148 -7.98 -1.45 -20.93
C GLU A 148 -6.89 -2.48 -20.63
N GLU A 149 -6.74 -3.50 -21.48
CA GLU A 149 -5.78 -4.59 -21.30
C GLU A 149 -5.83 -5.26 -19.90
N ALA A 150 -7.04 -5.39 -19.33
CA ALA A 150 -7.25 -5.94 -17.98
C ALA A 150 -6.58 -7.31 -17.75
N TRP A 151 -6.33 -8.09 -18.80
CA TRP A 151 -5.64 -9.37 -18.72
C TRP A 151 -4.20 -9.24 -18.19
N LYS A 152 -3.50 -8.14 -18.47
CA LYS A 152 -2.17 -7.87 -17.92
C LYS A 152 -2.24 -7.64 -16.40
N ALA A 153 -3.24 -6.90 -15.94
CA ALA A 153 -3.49 -6.70 -14.52
C ALA A 153 -3.95 -7.98 -13.81
N LEU A 154 -4.61 -8.90 -14.52
CA LEU A 154 -5.10 -10.19 -13.98
C LEU A 154 -4.03 -11.29 -13.99
N SER A 155 -2.87 -11.05 -14.57
CA SER A 155 -1.81 -12.07 -14.69
C SER A 155 -1.23 -12.49 -13.35
N THR A 156 -1.46 -11.72 -12.28
CA THR A 156 -1.00 -12.03 -10.93
C THR A 156 -2.15 -12.46 -10.04
N ALA A 157 -1.94 -13.49 -9.21
CA ALA A 157 -2.98 -14.05 -8.33
C ALA A 157 -3.51 -13.00 -7.35
N ASN A 158 -2.63 -12.17 -6.80
CA ASN A 158 -2.97 -11.09 -5.86
C ASN A 158 -3.86 -10.02 -6.50
N MET A 159 -3.59 -9.67 -7.76
CA MET A 159 -4.39 -8.70 -8.51
C MET A 159 -5.76 -9.27 -8.89
N ALA A 160 -5.83 -10.55 -9.24
CA ALA A 160 -7.09 -11.22 -9.54
C ALA A 160 -8.04 -11.24 -8.33
N GLU A 161 -7.52 -11.53 -7.13
CA GLU A 161 -8.29 -11.46 -5.87
C GLU A 161 -8.72 -10.03 -5.55
N TYR A 162 -7.82 -9.07 -5.73
CA TYR A 162 -8.12 -7.66 -5.47
C TYR A 162 -9.21 -7.13 -6.41
N LEU A 163 -9.17 -7.47 -7.69
CA LEU A 163 -10.21 -7.12 -8.66
C LEU A 163 -11.54 -7.81 -8.34
N LYS A 164 -11.54 -9.08 -7.90
CA LYS A 164 -12.74 -9.75 -7.40
C LYS A 164 -13.36 -9.02 -6.21
N TYR A 165 -12.53 -8.57 -5.26
CA TYR A 165 -12.99 -7.78 -4.12
C TYR A 165 -13.64 -6.45 -4.56
N MET A 166 -13.08 -5.80 -5.58
CA MET A 166 -13.62 -4.57 -6.14
C MET A 166 -14.94 -4.76 -6.89
N CYS A 167 -15.05 -5.86 -7.65
CA CYS A 167 -16.26 -6.18 -8.41
C CYS A 167 -17.37 -6.78 -7.53
N ALA A 168 -17.05 -7.15 -6.28
CA ALA A 168 -18.08 -7.60 -5.35
C ALA A 168 -19.10 -6.48 -5.11
N PRO A 169 -20.42 -6.78 -5.20
CA PRO A 169 -21.44 -5.77 -5.02
C PRO A 169 -21.29 -5.15 -3.64
N VAL A 170 -21.04 -3.84 -3.61
CA VAL A 170 -21.04 -3.07 -2.35
C VAL A 170 -22.45 -3.17 -1.79
N LYS A 171 -22.65 -4.04 -0.80
CA LYS A 171 -23.90 -4.07 -0.05
C LYS A 171 -24.03 -2.71 0.63
N VAL A 172 -24.90 -1.86 0.09
CA VAL A 172 -25.29 -0.62 0.74
C VAL A 172 -26.19 -1.03 1.89
N ALA A 173 -25.68 -0.93 3.12
CA ALA A 173 -26.49 -1.03 4.33
C ALA A 173 -27.27 0.26 4.53
#